data_d575139ed489eb237562a01fe22a2178
#
_entry.id   d575139ed489eb237562a01fe22a2178
#
_cell.length_a   1.000
_cell.length_b   1.000
_cell.length_c   1.000
_cell.angle_alpha   90.00
_cell.angle_beta   90.00
_cell.angle_gamma   90.00
#
_symmetry.space_group_name_H-M   'P 1'
#
loop_
_entity.id
_entity.type
_entity.pdbx_description
1 polymer ?
#
loop_
_entity_poly.entity_id
_entity_poly.type
_entity_poly.pdbx_seq_one_letter_code
_entity_poly.pdbx_strand_id
1 'polypeptide(L)'
;TACVLHKRLHLDRNCAAFDVNLGCSAFVYSAQIISALMANSDIDKGLLIVGETMSRMVHPEDKSSVMLFGDAGAAILFEKVPDNKLSGMLCSEGEGYKAIIAPAGGFRNLKPTEEAMLFSDGNKRTLYNTWMDGAKVFEFTIRDVPQTIKHYMEYENTSPDTYDYFIMHQANKYIHKQ
;
A
#
# COMPACT_ATOMS: atom_id res chain seq x y z
N THR A 1 -11.41 -10.56 -0.92
CA THR A 1 -10.30 -11.57 -0.94
C THR A 1 -10.20 -12.28 0.39
N ALA A 2 -10.30 -11.57 1.51
CA ALA A 2 -10.14 -12.13 2.86
C ALA A 2 -11.03 -13.35 3.13
N CYS A 3 -12.34 -13.28 2.83
CA CYS A 3 -13.25 -14.42 3.02
C CYS A 3 -12.91 -15.64 2.15
N VAL A 4 -12.32 -15.43 0.96
CA VAL A 4 -11.85 -16.54 0.12
C VAL A 4 -10.64 -17.22 0.77
N LEU A 5 -9.71 -16.43 1.29
CA LEU A 5 -8.54 -16.94 2.02
C LEU A 5 -8.95 -17.60 3.31
N HIS A 6 -9.89 -17.02 4.08
CA HIS A 6 -10.46 -17.63 5.27
C HIS A 6 -10.95 -19.07 5.00
N LYS A 7 -11.74 -19.25 3.93
CA LYS A 7 -12.20 -20.59 3.51
C LYS A 7 -11.06 -21.51 3.12
N ARG A 8 -10.11 -21.04 2.32
CA ARG A 8 -8.98 -21.87 1.81
C ARG A 8 -8.01 -22.29 2.89
N LEU A 9 -7.83 -21.45 3.91
CA LEU A 9 -6.98 -21.73 5.07
C LEU A 9 -7.70 -22.50 6.17
N HIS A 10 -8.99 -22.83 5.97
CA HIS A 10 -9.83 -23.52 6.96
C HIS A 10 -9.82 -22.83 8.32
N LEU A 11 -9.88 -21.49 8.34
CA LEU A 11 -9.90 -20.73 9.58
C LEU A 11 -11.24 -20.91 10.32
N ASP A 12 -11.20 -20.78 11.64
CA ASP A 12 -12.39 -20.88 12.50
C ASP A 12 -13.38 -19.74 12.24
N ARG A 13 -14.67 -19.99 12.49
CA ARG A 13 -15.74 -18.98 12.35
C ARG A 13 -15.56 -17.78 13.28
N ASN A 14 -14.88 -17.94 14.40
CA ASN A 14 -14.57 -16.87 15.33
C ASN A 14 -13.39 -15.98 14.85
N CYS A 15 -12.81 -16.27 13.68
CA CYS A 15 -11.79 -15.44 13.04
C CYS A 15 -12.45 -14.35 12.22
N ALA A 16 -12.27 -13.10 12.60
CA ALA A 16 -12.68 -11.95 11.78
C ALA A 16 -11.82 -11.88 10.50
N ALA A 17 -12.46 -11.66 9.36
CA ALA A 17 -11.76 -11.55 8.07
C ALA A 17 -12.32 -10.40 7.24
N PHE A 18 -11.47 -9.47 6.82
CA PHE A 18 -11.84 -8.34 5.99
C PHE A 18 -10.66 -7.87 5.13
N ASP A 19 -10.96 -7.14 4.08
CA ASP A 19 -9.98 -6.58 3.16
C ASP A 19 -9.70 -5.10 3.49
N VAL A 20 -8.44 -4.70 3.42
CA VAL A 20 -8.00 -3.30 3.46
C VAL A 20 -7.55 -2.92 2.06
N ASN A 21 -8.33 -2.05 1.41
CA ASN A 21 -8.07 -1.63 0.04
C ASN A 21 -7.14 -0.42 0.00
N LEU A 22 -5.85 -0.69 0.03
CA LEU A 22 -4.77 0.29 -0.12
C LEU A 22 -3.68 -0.30 -1.02
N GLY A 23 -2.89 0.58 -1.64
CA GLY A 23 -1.71 0.20 -2.42
C GLY A 23 -0.46 0.08 -1.54
N CYS A 24 0.60 0.82 -1.89
CA CYS A 24 1.93 0.73 -1.27
C CYS A 24 1.96 0.93 0.26
N SER A 25 1.01 1.67 0.82
CA SER A 25 0.87 1.90 2.26
C SER A 25 0.08 0.81 3.00
N ALA A 26 -0.47 -0.18 2.29
CA ALA A 26 -1.37 -1.19 2.86
C ALA A 26 -0.77 -1.93 4.05
N PHE A 27 0.54 -2.26 3.99
CA PHE A 27 1.21 -2.96 5.08
C PHE A 27 1.20 -2.16 6.38
N VAL A 28 1.66 -0.90 6.35
CA VAL A 28 1.74 -0.06 7.56
C VAL A 28 0.37 0.26 8.14
N TYR A 29 -0.60 0.59 7.29
CA TYR A 29 -1.98 0.80 7.72
C TYR A 29 -2.59 -0.45 8.36
N SER A 30 -2.43 -1.60 7.71
CA SER A 30 -2.99 -2.87 8.22
C SER A 30 -2.30 -3.33 9.49
N ALA A 31 -1.00 -3.11 9.66
CA ALA A 31 -0.29 -3.38 10.90
C ALA A 31 -0.84 -2.54 12.06
N GLN A 32 -1.12 -1.25 11.83
CA GLN A 32 -1.77 -0.38 12.82
C GLN A 32 -3.20 -0.83 13.15
N ILE A 33 -3.98 -1.22 12.14
CA ILE A 33 -5.36 -1.73 12.34
C ILE A 33 -5.34 -3.00 13.19
N ILE A 34 -4.48 -3.97 12.86
CA ILE A 34 -4.34 -5.22 13.63
C ILE A 34 -3.92 -4.91 15.06
N SER A 35 -2.90 -4.06 15.25
CA SER A 35 -2.43 -3.67 16.58
C SER A 35 -3.53 -3.01 17.41
N ALA A 36 -4.31 -2.11 16.81
CA ALA A 36 -5.42 -1.44 17.46
C ALA A 36 -6.56 -2.40 17.85
N LEU A 37 -6.88 -3.36 16.98
CA LEU A 37 -7.88 -4.38 17.27
C LEU A 37 -7.42 -5.30 18.42
N MET A 38 -6.17 -5.75 18.38
CA MET A 38 -5.60 -6.60 19.44
C MET A 38 -5.50 -5.87 20.78
N ALA A 39 -5.21 -4.57 20.78
CA ALA A 39 -5.12 -3.77 22.00
C ALA A 39 -6.48 -3.61 22.70
N ASN A 40 -7.57 -3.57 21.95
CA ASN A 40 -8.92 -3.25 22.45
C ASN A 40 -9.87 -4.47 22.47
N SER A 41 -9.35 -5.69 22.37
CA SER A 41 -10.15 -6.91 22.36
C SER A 41 -9.39 -8.11 22.92
N ASP A 42 -10.07 -9.25 23.01
CA ASP A 42 -9.48 -10.55 23.41
C ASP A 42 -8.80 -11.27 22.22
N ILE A 43 -8.44 -10.54 21.17
CA ILE A 43 -7.73 -11.08 20.03
C ILE A 43 -6.23 -11.17 20.36
N ASP A 44 -5.69 -12.38 20.41
CA ASP A 44 -4.27 -12.61 20.71
C ASP A 44 -3.40 -12.73 19.46
N LYS A 45 -4.00 -13.04 18.31
CA LYS A 45 -3.28 -13.25 17.05
C LYS A 45 -3.97 -12.56 15.88
N GLY A 46 -3.18 -11.93 15.02
CA GLY A 46 -3.64 -11.31 13.79
C GLY A 46 -2.79 -11.77 12.61
N LEU A 47 -3.41 -12.27 11.56
CA LEU A 47 -2.73 -12.66 10.32
C LEU A 47 -2.95 -11.59 9.26
N LEU A 48 -1.89 -10.87 8.92
CA LEU A 48 -1.86 -9.94 7.79
C LEU A 48 -1.34 -10.66 6.55
N ILE A 49 -2.13 -10.66 5.50
CA ILE A 49 -1.72 -11.15 4.18
C ILE A 49 -1.70 -9.96 3.23
N VAL A 50 -0.55 -9.67 2.66
CA VAL A 50 -0.38 -8.66 1.63
C VAL A 50 -0.03 -9.37 0.33
N GLY A 51 -0.67 -8.98 -0.77
CA GLY A 51 -0.40 -9.65 -2.04
C GLY A 51 -1.11 -8.97 -3.19
N GLU A 52 -0.44 -8.96 -4.34
CA GLU A 52 -0.93 -8.32 -5.54
C GLU A 52 -0.41 -9.00 -6.81
N THR A 53 -1.16 -8.84 -7.87
CA THR A 53 -0.79 -9.30 -9.22
C THR A 53 -0.78 -8.10 -10.17
N MET A 54 0.15 -7.17 -9.91
CA MET A 54 0.28 -5.91 -10.65
C MET A 54 0.60 -6.15 -12.13
N SER A 55 1.23 -7.28 -12.47
CA SER A 55 1.47 -7.67 -13.87
C SER A 55 0.20 -7.70 -14.71
N ARG A 56 -0.97 -7.91 -14.09
CA ARG A 56 -2.28 -7.91 -14.76
C ARG A 56 -2.88 -6.52 -14.92
N MET A 57 -2.38 -5.55 -14.20
CA MET A 57 -2.90 -4.19 -14.17
C MET A 57 -2.05 -3.20 -14.98
N VAL A 58 -0.90 -3.63 -15.49
CA VAL A 58 -0.05 -2.81 -16.36
C VAL A 58 -0.18 -3.26 -17.80
N HIS A 59 -0.10 -2.31 -18.75
CA HIS A 59 -0.11 -2.66 -20.16
C HIS A 59 1.31 -2.98 -20.63
N PRO A 60 1.53 -4.03 -21.45
CA PRO A 60 2.88 -4.40 -21.92
C PRO A 60 3.61 -3.30 -22.71
N GLU A 61 2.86 -2.42 -23.37
CA GLU A 61 3.39 -1.30 -24.15
C GLU A 61 3.47 0.01 -23.34
N ASP A 62 3.13 0.00 -22.04
CA ASP A 62 3.29 1.14 -21.15
C ASP A 62 4.66 1.08 -20.45
N LYS A 63 5.65 1.75 -21.05
CA LYS A 63 7.02 1.76 -20.55
C LYS A 63 7.19 2.49 -19.21
N SER A 64 6.22 3.30 -18.82
CA SER A 64 6.24 4.02 -17.55
C SER A 64 5.93 3.12 -16.35
N SER A 65 5.23 2.02 -16.56
CA SER A 65 4.74 1.16 -15.48
C SER A 65 5.22 -0.29 -15.58
N VAL A 66 5.34 -0.87 -16.77
CA VAL A 66 5.62 -2.31 -16.96
C VAL A 66 6.94 -2.77 -16.35
N MET A 67 7.95 -1.89 -16.27
CA MET A 67 9.26 -2.22 -15.70
C MET A 67 9.38 -2.00 -14.19
N LEU A 68 8.34 -1.42 -13.56
CA LEU A 68 8.37 -1.06 -12.15
C LEU A 68 7.64 -2.06 -11.26
N PHE A 69 6.57 -2.66 -11.78
CA PHE A 69 5.68 -3.50 -11.00
C PHE A 69 5.91 -4.97 -11.25
N GLY A 70 5.89 -5.76 -10.17
CA GLY A 70 5.91 -7.21 -10.20
C GLY A 70 4.80 -7.78 -9.32
N ASP A 71 4.66 -9.09 -9.34
CA ASP A 71 3.69 -9.83 -8.53
C ASP A 71 4.40 -10.36 -7.28
N ALA A 72 3.77 -10.20 -6.14
CA ALA A 72 4.32 -10.68 -4.87
C ALA A 72 3.21 -10.97 -3.86
N GLY A 73 3.55 -11.74 -2.84
CA GLY A 73 2.70 -11.99 -1.69
C GLY A 73 3.53 -12.29 -0.45
N ALA A 74 3.06 -11.82 0.70
CA ALA A 74 3.65 -12.11 1.99
C ALA A 74 2.56 -12.31 3.04
N ALA A 75 2.87 -13.06 4.10
CA ALA A 75 2.01 -13.23 5.25
C ALA A 75 2.80 -12.97 6.53
N ILE A 76 2.22 -12.19 7.43
CA ILE A 76 2.82 -11.77 8.68
C ILE A 76 1.87 -12.12 9.83
N LEU A 77 2.36 -12.89 10.79
CA LEU A 77 1.63 -13.19 12.01
C LEU A 77 2.01 -12.18 13.10
N PHE A 78 0.99 -11.49 13.62
CA PHE A 78 1.10 -10.66 14.82
C PHE A 78 0.63 -11.46 16.02
N GLU A 79 1.36 -11.36 17.11
CA GLU A 79 0.99 -11.93 18.42
C GLU A 79 0.98 -10.84 19.47
N LYS A 80 -0.05 -10.88 20.32
CA LYS A 80 -0.19 -9.91 21.42
C LYS A 80 0.88 -10.16 22.47
N VAL A 81 1.67 -9.15 22.75
CA VAL A 81 2.68 -9.17 23.82
C VAL A 81 2.30 -8.11 24.85
N PRO A 82 2.23 -8.45 26.13
CA PRO A 82 1.96 -7.48 27.18
C PRO A 82 2.92 -6.28 27.10
N ASP A 83 2.39 -5.09 27.33
CA ASP A 83 3.14 -3.83 27.40
C ASP A 83 3.89 -3.43 26.13
N ASN A 84 3.67 -4.14 25.02
CA ASN A 84 4.25 -3.78 23.73
C ASN A 84 3.19 -3.11 22.84
N LYS A 85 3.50 -1.92 22.36
CA LYS A 85 2.62 -1.15 21.46
C LYS A 85 3.32 -0.89 20.13
N LEU A 86 2.62 -1.12 19.05
CA LEU A 86 3.02 -0.62 17.76
C LEU A 86 2.55 0.84 17.67
N SER A 87 3.48 1.79 17.77
CA SER A 87 3.20 3.19 17.53
C SER A 87 3.25 3.51 16.04
N GLY A 88 2.49 4.52 15.62
CA GLY A 88 2.49 4.93 14.20
C GLY A 88 1.64 6.16 13.96
N MET A 89 1.96 6.84 12.86
CA MET A 89 1.21 7.98 12.35
C MET A 89 0.72 7.65 10.94
N LEU A 90 -0.59 7.74 10.74
CA LEU A 90 -1.24 7.49 9.46
C LEU A 90 -1.68 8.83 8.85
N CYS A 91 -1.18 9.13 7.65
CA CYS A 91 -1.46 10.37 6.94
C CYS A 91 -1.98 10.06 5.54
N SER A 92 -2.76 10.98 4.96
CA SER A 92 -3.30 10.85 3.61
C SER A 92 -3.25 12.19 2.89
N GLU A 93 -2.84 12.15 1.60
CA GLU A 93 -2.87 13.29 0.69
C GLU A 93 -3.92 13.03 -0.40
N GLY A 94 -5.06 13.67 -0.29
CA GLY A 94 -6.20 13.43 -1.17
C GLY A 94 -6.11 14.14 -2.52
N GLU A 95 -5.39 15.24 -2.65
CA GLU A 95 -5.27 15.97 -3.91
C GLU A 95 -4.45 15.20 -4.95
N GLY A 96 -3.51 14.39 -4.48
CA GLY A 96 -2.67 13.52 -5.32
C GLY A 96 -3.35 12.26 -5.86
N TYR A 97 -4.65 12.02 -5.64
CA TYR A 97 -5.33 10.74 -5.94
C TYR A 97 -5.20 10.27 -7.39
N LYS A 98 -4.97 11.19 -8.34
CA LYS A 98 -4.77 10.87 -9.76
C LYS A 98 -3.33 10.50 -10.10
N ALA A 99 -2.38 10.66 -9.18
CA ALA A 99 -0.98 10.41 -9.49
C ALA A 99 -0.66 8.93 -9.71
N ILE A 100 -1.40 8.03 -9.04
CA ILE A 100 -1.37 6.59 -9.32
C ILE A 100 -2.81 6.10 -9.32
N ILE A 101 -3.32 5.66 -10.47
CA ILE A 101 -4.73 5.30 -10.61
C ILE A 101 -4.96 4.30 -11.75
N ALA A 102 -5.89 3.38 -11.57
CA ALA A 102 -6.60 2.69 -12.65
C ALA A 102 -7.95 3.41 -12.86
N PRO A 103 -8.15 4.17 -13.94
CA PRO A 103 -9.33 5.04 -14.13
C PRO A 103 -10.65 4.29 -14.22
N ALA A 104 -10.62 3.01 -14.53
CA ALA A 104 -11.79 2.18 -14.74
C ALA A 104 -11.78 0.88 -13.94
N GLY A 105 -12.88 0.14 -13.99
CA GLY A 105 -13.02 -1.15 -13.31
C GLY A 105 -13.72 -1.11 -11.95
N GLY A 106 -13.99 0.07 -11.41
CA GLY A 106 -14.81 0.25 -10.22
C GLY A 106 -16.23 0.71 -10.53
N PHE A 107 -17.05 0.96 -9.52
CA PHE A 107 -18.43 1.41 -9.71
C PHE A 107 -18.57 2.79 -10.39
N ARG A 108 -17.52 3.59 -10.40
CA ARG A 108 -17.52 4.91 -11.03
C ARG A 108 -17.46 4.83 -12.55
N ASN A 109 -16.75 3.85 -13.10
CA ASN A 109 -16.58 3.66 -14.54
C ASN A 109 -16.59 2.16 -14.87
N LEU A 110 -17.79 1.59 -14.95
CA LEU A 110 -18.02 0.14 -15.04
C LEU A 110 -17.69 -0.46 -16.39
N LYS A 111 -17.88 0.29 -17.47
CA LYS A 111 -17.82 -0.23 -18.84
C LYS A 111 -17.09 0.73 -19.78
N PRO A 112 -15.82 1.06 -19.53
CA PRO A 112 -15.02 1.78 -20.51
C PRO A 112 -14.69 0.86 -21.68
N THR A 113 -14.18 1.46 -22.75
CA THR A 113 -13.60 0.66 -23.84
C THR A 113 -12.40 -0.14 -23.34
N GLU A 114 -12.30 -1.39 -23.80
CA GLU A 114 -11.14 -2.25 -23.55
C GLU A 114 -10.03 -2.02 -24.58
N GLU A 115 -10.28 -1.15 -25.57
CA GLU A 115 -9.31 -0.83 -26.61
C GLU A 115 -8.15 -0.01 -26.02
N ALA A 116 -6.92 -0.43 -26.31
CA ALA A 116 -5.74 0.28 -25.90
C ALA A 116 -5.53 1.53 -26.74
N MET A 117 -5.37 2.68 -26.08
CA MET A 117 -5.20 3.98 -26.69
C MET A 117 -3.80 4.51 -26.45
N LEU A 118 -3.29 5.33 -27.37
CA LEU A 118 -2.06 6.09 -27.18
C LEU A 118 -2.37 7.35 -26.36
N PHE A 119 -1.70 7.50 -25.24
CA PHE A 119 -1.83 8.65 -24.35
C PHE A 119 -0.78 9.73 -24.66
N SER A 120 -0.99 10.93 -24.12
CA SER A 120 -0.10 12.10 -24.36
C SER A 120 1.32 11.91 -23.84
N ASP A 121 1.56 10.96 -22.95
CA ASP A 121 2.89 10.56 -22.47
C ASP A 121 3.63 9.59 -23.41
N GLY A 122 3.03 9.28 -24.58
CA GLY A 122 3.59 8.37 -25.57
C GLY A 122 3.45 6.89 -25.26
N ASN A 123 2.75 6.52 -24.19
CA ASN A 123 2.52 5.14 -23.83
C ASN A 123 1.12 4.67 -24.23
N LYS A 124 1.00 3.38 -24.51
CA LYS A 124 -0.26 2.74 -24.92
C LYS A 124 -0.82 1.92 -23.78
N ARG A 125 -2.08 2.13 -23.44
CA ARG A 125 -2.79 1.41 -22.39
C ARG A 125 -4.31 1.54 -22.51
N THR A 126 -5.03 0.76 -21.73
CA THR A 126 -6.48 0.90 -21.56
C THR A 126 -6.79 1.71 -20.31
N LEU A 127 -8.04 2.10 -20.09
CA LEU A 127 -8.47 2.73 -18.83
C LEU A 127 -8.50 1.74 -17.64
N TYR A 128 -8.44 0.44 -17.88
CA TYR A 128 -8.29 -0.57 -16.82
C TYR A 128 -6.87 -0.73 -16.31
N ASN A 129 -5.88 -0.21 -17.04
CA ASN A 129 -4.49 -0.30 -16.63
C ASN A 129 -4.15 0.78 -15.61
N THR A 130 -3.26 0.44 -14.70
CA THR A 130 -2.69 1.41 -13.77
C THR A 130 -1.82 2.39 -14.53
N TRP A 131 -2.07 3.66 -14.30
CA TRP A 131 -1.25 4.77 -14.78
C TRP A 131 -0.56 5.45 -13.61
N MET A 132 0.64 5.95 -13.84
CA MET A 132 1.43 6.66 -12.84
C MET A 132 2.02 7.94 -13.43
N ASP A 133 1.77 9.07 -12.76
CA ASP A 133 2.47 10.32 -12.96
C ASP A 133 3.75 10.31 -12.11
N GLY A 134 4.83 9.84 -12.70
CA GLY A 134 6.11 9.68 -12.00
C GLY A 134 6.67 10.99 -11.42
N ALA A 135 6.40 12.14 -12.04
CA ALA A 135 6.86 13.44 -11.55
C ALA A 135 6.14 13.83 -10.26
N LYS A 136 4.80 13.68 -10.21
CA LYS A 136 4.01 13.95 -9.00
C LYS A 136 4.33 12.98 -7.87
N VAL A 137 4.51 11.69 -8.19
CA VAL A 137 4.92 10.70 -7.20
C VAL A 137 6.29 11.07 -6.62
N PHE A 138 7.23 11.45 -7.46
CA PHE A 138 8.55 11.87 -7.02
C PHE A 138 8.49 13.11 -6.12
N GLU A 139 7.75 14.15 -6.54
CA GLU A 139 7.54 15.37 -5.75
C GLU A 139 6.98 15.04 -4.35
N PHE A 140 5.93 14.20 -4.28
CA PHE A 140 5.37 13.72 -3.02
C PHE A 140 6.43 13.05 -2.14
N THR A 141 7.25 12.16 -2.72
CA THR A 141 8.23 11.39 -1.94
C THR A 141 9.35 12.24 -1.35
N ILE A 142 9.74 13.33 -1.97
CA ILE A 142 10.80 14.21 -1.46
C ILE A 142 10.28 15.35 -0.59
N ARG A 143 9.00 15.71 -0.70
CA ARG A 143 8.39 16.79 0.07
C ARG A 143 7.62 16.26 1.29
N ASP A 144 6.66 15.36 1.07
CA ASP A 144 5.68 15.01 2.09
C ASP A 144 6.15 13.88 3.00
N VAL A 145 6.87 12.90 2.45
CA VAL A 145 7.38 11.75 3.24
C VAL A 145 8.38 12.20 4.31
N PRO A 146 9.41 13.02 4.01
CA PRO A 146 10.33 13.49 5.05
C PRO A 146 9.64 14.34 6.14
N GLN A 147 8.64 15.14 5.76
CA GLN A 147 7.86 15.91 6.73
C GLN A 147 7.05 15.00 7.66
N THR A 148 6.43 13.95 7.11
CA THR A 148 5.67 12.98 7.90
C THR A 148 6.59 12.26 8.90
N ILE A 149 7.79 11.85 8.46
CA ILE A 149 8.79 11.20 9.34
C ILE A 149 9.20 12.16 10.45
N LYS A 150 9.48 13.42 10.14
CA LYS A 150 9.84 14.44 11.11
C LYS A 150 8.71 14.65 12.14
N HIS A 151 7.48 14.82 11.70
CA HIS A 151 6.32 14.97 12.58
C HIS A 151 6.11 13.76 13.47
N TYR A 152 6.33 12.55 12.95
CA TYR A 152 6.25 11.34 13.75
C TYR A 152 7.32 11.31 14.86
N MET A 153 8.55 11.65 14.53
CA MET A 153 9.65 11.71 15.53
C MET A 153 9.38 12.80 16.59
N GLU A 154 8.87 13.96 16.20
CA GLU A 154 8.44 15.01 17.11
C GLU A 154 7.30 14.53 18.04
N TYR A 155 6.30 13.84 17.48
CA TYR A 155 5.17 13.28 18.24
C TYR A 155 5.63 12.24 19.27
N GLU A 156 6.54 11.35 18.91
CA GLU A 156 7.11 10.33 19.80
C GLU A 156 8.23 10.88 20.71
N ASN A 157 8.62 12.15 20.55
CA ASN A 157 9.78 12.75 21.24
C ASN A 157 11.06 11.93 21.06
N THR A 158 11.33 11.53 19.82
CA THR A 158 12.47 10.73 19.39
C THR A 158 13.33 11.45 18.37
N SER A 159 14.51 10.90 18.07
CA SER A 159 15.42 11.36 17.02
C SER A 159 15.86 10.17 16.15
N PRO A 160 16.48 10.39 14.98
CA PRO A 160 16.98 9.30 14.14
C PRO A 160 17.87 8.29 14.88
N ASP A 161 18.67 8.76 15.84
CA ASP A 161 19.58 7.91 16.64
C ASP A 161 18.85 6.98 17.62
N THR A 162 17.54 7.15 17.79
CA THR A 162 16.70 6.28 18.62
C THR A 162 16.40 4.94 17.96
N TYR A 163 16.54 4.89 16.64
CA TYR A 163 16.12 3.74 15.83
C TYR A 163 17.33 2.97 15.31
N ASP A 164 17.29 1.64 15.45
CA ASP A 164 18.32 0.76 14.90
C ASP A 164 18.22 0.60 13.39
N TYR A 165 16.99 0.69 12.83
CA TYR A 165 16.73 0.48 11.41
C TYR A 165 15.61 1.38 10.88
N PHE A 166 15.78 1.82 9.65
CA PHE A 166 14.74 2.46 8.83
C PHE A 166 14.39 1.54 7.66
N ILE A 167 13.16 1.01 7.66
CA ILE A 167 12.68 0.13 6.60
C ILE A 167 11.69 0.90 5.74
N MET A 168 12.16 1.36 4.59
CA MET A 168 11.40 2.16 3.65
C MET A 168 10.74 1.31 2.57
N HIS A 169 9.64 1.82 1.98
CA HIS A 169 9.08 1.24 0.76
C HIS A 169 10.13 1.25 -0.37
N GLN A 170 10.32 0.11 -1.03
CA GLN A 170 11.36 -0.10 -2.04
C GLN A 170 10.92 0.37 -3.45
N ALA A 171 10.52 1.64 -3.58
CA ALA A 171 10.07 2.21 -4.84
C ALA A 171 11.17 2.24 -5.91
N ASN A 172 12.26 2.93 -5.62
CA ASN A 172 13.48 2.93 -6.43
C ASN A 172 14.66 3.51 -5.63
N LYS A 173 15.88 3.17 -6.08
CA LYS A 173 17.12 3.59 -5.40
C LYS A 173 17.35 5.11 -5.41
N TYR A 174 16.79 5.83 -6.39
CA TYR A 174 16.99 7.27 -6.48
C TYR A 174 16.21 8.01 -5.39
N ILE A 175 14.95 7.63 -5.15
CA ILE A 175 14.13 8.19 -4.07
C ILE A 175 14.81 8.02 -2.71
N HIS A 176 15.40 6.84 -2.45
CA HIS A 176 16.06 6.56 -1.17
C HIS A 176 17.35 7.35 -0.93
N LYS A 177 17.86 8.05 -1.94
CA LYS A 177 19.08 8.85 -1.82
C LYS A 177 18.80 10.34 -1.56
N GLN A 178 17.56 10.76 -1.72
CA GLN A 178 17.12 12.13 -1.44
C GLN A 178 16.72 12.29 0.03
#